data_f89e7ff21e299ac9a2cf84b003a88b20
#
_entry.id   f89e7ff21e299ac9a2cf84b003a88b20
#
_cell.length_a   1.000
_cell.length_b   1.000
_cell.length_c   1.000
_cell.angle_alpha   90.00
_cell.angle_beta   90.00
_cell.angle_gamma   90.00
#
_symmetry.space_group_name_H-M   'P 1'
#
loop_
_entity.id
_entity.type
_entity.pdbx_description
1 polymer ?
#
loop_
_entity_poly.entity_id
_entity_poly.type
_entity_poly.pdbx_seq_one_letter_code
_entity_poly.pdbx_strand_id
1 'polypeptide(L)'
;MALVQSLEMEPHGATTWTVALQHRRLSGQLTFEFSNGLLRSARHRPLDGAERAYDYPFSGRSPVTEANVRLLVTQHSADFAISELERNQYVRFRTDFVFDRLVGMARDGHYRILDFGCGTGHSLDALLGYFPNARFVGADIAGRDLDVLRSYLPEVDRSRIDLVQIQDSAKLDQLDGSFDLINLNAVFEHLLPAERRSLLPELWRRLANNGRLVLTETPWRWFPIETHTTSRPLINYLPDRLALAVARRSGHYGPDLTWTLALRHGIRGATVAEMIACIDAAAGTIRQLTSDQPDSRDLLELWWWGESRHTRQKALAYQGLSWLRRLTGLVVSPWVNVAFCKTSEA
;
A
#
# COMPACT_ATOMS: atom_id res chain seq x y z
N MET A 1 22.92 -5.60 13.96
CA MET A 1 22.50 -5.25 15.33
C MET A 1 22.59 -3.73 15.45
N ALA A 2 21.48 -3.03 15.65
CA ALA A 2 21.50 -1.60 15.85
C ALA A 2 21.89 -1.31 17.32
N LEU A 3 22.92 -0.48 17.53
CA LEU A 3 23.33 -0.05 18.86
C LEU A 3 22.55 1.24 19.22
N VAL A 4 21.73 1.18 20.23
CA VAL A 4 21.10 2.38 20.83
C VAL A 4 22.18 3.14 21.56
N GLN A 5 22.57 4.32 21.07
CA GLN A 5 23.73 5.06 21.60
C GLN A 5 23.40 6.09 22.68
N SER A 6 22.18 6.61 22.76
CA SER A 6 21.82 7.55 23.82
C SER A 6 20.30 7.66 24.04
N LEU A 7 19.91 7.86 25.27
CA LEU A 7 18.58 8.24 25.69
C LEU A 7 18.71 9.59 26.40
N GLU A 8 18.28 10.67 25.75
CA GLU A 8 18.24 11.99 26.38
C GLU A 8 16.79 12.29 26.78
N MET A 9 16.59 12.64 28.06
CA MET A 9 15.30 13.06 28.60
C MET A 9 15.30 14.58 28.78
N GLU A 10 14.40 15.26 28.07
CA GLU A 10 14.21 16.70 28.26
C GLU A 10 13.08 17.02 29.28
N PRO A 11 13.12 18.20 29.95
CA PRO A 11 12.05 18.64 30.82
C PRO A 11 10.76 18.84 30.01
N HIS A 12 9.63 18.37 30.53
CA HIS A 12 8.26 18.35 29.98
C HIS A 12 7.79 17.05 29.35
N GLY A 13 8.38 15.89 29.68
CA GLY A 13 7.89 14.58 29.19
C GLY A 13 8.20 14.29 27.71
N ALA A 14 9.09 15.07 27.12
CA ALA A 14 9.67 14.75 25.82
C ALA A 14 10.83 13.78 26.00
N THR A 15 10.86 12.74 25.21
CA THR A 15 11.95 11.75 25.19
C THR A 15 12.51 11.67 23.77
N THR A 16 13.81 11.80 23.65
CA THR A 16 14.50 11.64 22.37
C THR A 16 15.48 10.48 22.48
N TRP A 17 15.49 9.60 21.51
CA TRP A 17 16.52 8.58 21.41
C TRP A 17 17.01 8.37 19.99
N THR A 18 18.29 8.08 19.88
CA THR A 18 18.99 7.98 18.62
C THR A 18 19.53 6.57 18.43
N VAL A 19 19.41 6.04 17.23
CA VAL A 19 19.92 4.74 16.81
C VAL A 19 20.96 4.95 15.72
N ALA A 20 22.16 4.42 15.92
CA ALA A 20 23.17 4.40 14.86
C ALA A 20 22.84 3.28 13.85
N LEU A 21 22.84 3.64 12.58
CA LEU A 21 22.60 2.72 11.47
C LEU A 21 23.91 2.32 10.82
N GLN A 22 24.12 1.01 10.70
CA GLN A 22 25.24 0.43 9.96
C GLN A 22 24.72 -0.64 9.01
N HIS A 23 24.25 -0.23 7.85
CA HIS A 23 23.82 -1.15 6.82
C HIS A 23 24.26 -0.67 5.43
N ARG A 24 24.45 -1.61 4.47
CA ARG A 24 24.94 -1.32 3.11
C ARG A 24 24.11 -0.29 2.33
N ARG A 25 22.86 -0.06 2.68
CA ARG A 25 21.93 0.87 2.00
C ARG A 25 21.49 2.05 2.86
N LEU A 26 21.58 1.94 4.17
CA LEU A 26 21.15 2.96 5.14
C LEU A 26 22.23 3.07 6.23
N SER A 27 23.06 4.09 6.12
CA SER A 27 24.06 4.43 7.12
C SER A 27 23.72 5.80 7.74
N GLY A 28 24.15 6.05 8.97
CA GLY A 28 23.94 7.33 9.62
C GLY A 28 23.24 7.21 10.98
N GLN A 29 22.47 8.23 11.33
CA GLN A 29 21.72 8.31 12.59
C GLN A 29 20.23 8.43 12.33
N LEU A 30 19.44 7.68 13.09
CA LEU A 30 18.00 7.80 13.14
C LEU A 30 17.59 8.29 14.54
N THR A 31 16.99 9.46 14.60
CA THR A 31 16.53 10.09 15.85
C THR A 31 15.02 10.08 15.89
N PHE A 32 14.46 9.61 17.00
CA PHE A 32 13.03 9.61 17.27
C PHE A 32 12.74 10.58 18.41
N GLU A 33 11.73 11.43 18.23
CA GLU A 33 11.25 12.37 19.23
C GLU A 33 9.86 11.95 19.70
N PHE A 34 9.69 11.83 21.01
CA PHE A 34 8.41 11.45 21.63
C PHE A 34 7.93 12.58 22.56
N SER A 35 6.62 12.70 22.68
CA SER A 35 5.99 13.53 23.69
C SER A 35 4.82 12.77 24.30
N ASN A 36 4.81 12.66 25.62
CA ASN A 36 3.84 11.85 26.37
C ASN A 36 3.79 10.38 25.88
N GLY A 37 4.94 9.78 25.59
CA GLY A 37 5.06 8.41 25.11
C GLY A 37 4.59 8.17 23.67
N LEU A 38 4.27 9.24 22.92
CA LEU A 38 3.84 9.17 21.53
C LEU A 38 4.91 9.73 20.60
N LEU A 39 5.17 9.03 19.49
CA LEU A 39 6.09 9.49 18.47
C LEU A 39 5.60 10.80 17.85
N ARG A 40 6.45 11.81 17.81
CA ARG A 40 6.17 13.13 17.19
C ARG A 40 6.90 13.32 15.89
N SER A 41 8.16 12.97 15.88
CA SER A 41 8.96 13.04 14.65
C SER A 41 10.02 11.95 14.63
N ALA A 42 10.47 11.61 13.44
CA ALA A 42 11.66 10.82 13.21
C ALA A 42 12.54 11.54 12.19
N ARG A 43 13.87 11.55 12.43
CA ARG A 43 14.83 12.17 11.52
C ARG A 43 15.92 11.19 11.18
N HIS A 44 16.15 10.99 9.90
CA HIS A 44 17.27 10.21 9.40
C HIS A 44 18.34 11.14 8.84
N ARG A 45 19.52 11.12 9.45
CA ARG A 45 20.70 11.82 8.97
C ARG A 45 21.67 10.79 8.38
N PRO A 46 21.70 10.58 7.06
CA PRO A 46 22.65 9.71 6.41
C PRO A 46 24.07 10.25 6.55
N LEU A 47 25.07 9.38 6.39
CA LEU A 47 26.48 9.79 6.45
C LEU A 47 26.89 10.69 5.28
N ASP A 48 26.21 10.57 4.15
CA ASP A 48 26.55 11.18 2.86
C ASP A 48 25.39 11.89 2.15
N GLY A 49 24.42 12.40 2.91
CA GLY A 49 23.23 13.00 2.29
C GLY A 49 22.46 13.98 3.17
N ALA A 50 21.42 14.58 2.60
CA ALA A 50 20.54 15.48 3.31
C ALA A 50 19.66 14.75 4.34
N GLU A 51 19.45 15.38 5.48
CA GLU A 51 18.55 14.89 6.52
C GLU A 51 17.12 14.74 5.99
N ARG A 52 16.47 13.64 6.34
CA ARG A 52 15.07 13.36 6.04
C ARG A 52 14.28 13.39 7.34
N ALA A 53 13.19 14.13 7.34
CA ALA A 53 12.29 14.24 8.48
C ALA A 53 10.94 13.57 8.17
N TYR A 54 10.37 12.93 9.18
CA TYR A 54 9.07 12.27 9.15
C TYR A 54 8.27 12.80 10.34
N ASP A 55 7.10 13.38 10.07
CA ASP A 55 6.24 13.93 11.11
C ASP A 55 5.22 12.91 11.58
N TYR A 56 5.12 12.76 12.91
CA TYR A 56 4.17 11.92 13.63
C TYR A 56 3.55 12.68 14.82
N PRO A 57 2.31 12.38 15.20
CA PRO A 57 1.34 11.60 14.46
C PRO A 57 0.86 12.36 13.24
N PHE A 58 0.56 11.66 12.20
CA PHE A 58 -0.07 12.24 11.03
C PHE A 58 -1.47 12.70 11.40
N SER A 59 -1.62 13.99 11.69
CA SER A 59 -2.90 14.69 11.81
C SER A 59 -4.03 13.92 12.50
N GLY A 60 -3.87 13.58 13.79
CA GLY A 60 -4.95 13.05 14.63
C GLY A 60 -5.30 11.58 14.43
N ARG A 61 -4.45 10.83 13.79
CA ARG A 61 -4.63 9.40 13.49
C ARG A 61 -3.83 8.54 14.46
N SER A 62 -3.96 7.22 14.33
CA SER A 62 -3.39 6.24 15.25
C SER A 62 -2.02 6.63 15.79
N PRO A 63 -1.88 6.94 17.08
CA PRO A 63 -0.62 7.36 17.62
C PRO A 63 0.35 6.18 17.70
N VAL A 64 1.55 6.34 17.18
CA VAL A 64 2.63 5.37 17.34
C VAL A 64 3.31 5.61 18.69
N THR A 65 3.32 4.61 19.55
CA THR A 65 3.91 4.73 20.89
C THR A 65 5.42 4.49 20.86
N GLU A 66 6.12 5.02 21.87
CA GLU A 66 7.55 4.74 22.07
C GLU A 66 7.83 3.24 22.17
N ALA A 67 6.98 2.48 22.87
CA ALA A 67 7.10 1.04 23.01
C ALA A 67 7.05 0.34 21.63
N ASN A 68 6.15 0.78 20.74
CA ASN A 68 6.01 0.23 19.40
C ASN A 68 7.24 0.51 18.54
N VAL A 69 7.76 1.73 18.56
CA VAL A 69 8.98 2.06 17.81
C VAL A 69 10.19 1.28 18.33
N ARG A 70 10.33 1.15 19.66
CA ARG A 70 11.38 0.32 20.26
C ARG A 70 11.27 -1.13 19.82
N LEU A 71 10.07 -1.68 19.79
CA LEU A 71 9.79 -3.04 19.30
C LEU A 71 10.23 -3.22 17.86
N LEU A 72 9.83 -2.30 16.95
CA LEU A 72 10.23 -2.35 15.54
C LEU A 72 11.74 -2.30 15.35
N VAL A 73 12.41 -1.38 16.04
CA VAL A 73 13.88 -1.23 15.94
C VAL A 73 14.62 -2.42 16.52
N THR A 74 14.14 -3.00 17.62
CA THR A 74 14.84 -4.10 18.30
C THR A 74 14.55 -5.47 17.67
N GLN A 75 13.32 -5.72 17.23
CA GLN A 75 12.93 -7.02 16.66
C GLN A 75 13.20 -7.14 15.16
N HIS A 76 13.11 -6.04 14.43
CA HIS A 76 13.18 -6.07 12.97
C HIS A 76 14.38 -5.35 12.36
N SER A 77 15.09 -4.53 13.06
CA SER A 77 16.16 -3.64 12.62
C SER A 77 15.74 -2.18 12.35
N ALA A 78 16.70 -1.29 12.44
CA ALA A 78 16.46 0.14 12.16
C ALA A 78 16.14 0.42 10.68
N ASP A 79 16.70 -0.36 9.77
CA ASP A 79 16.42 -0.26 8.31
C ASP A 79 14.96 -0.60 8.02
N PHE A 80 14.42 -1.61 8.70
CA PHE A 80 13.01 -1.96 8.59
C PHE A 80 12.13 -0.83 9.12
N ALA A 81 12.46 -0.26 10.28
CA ALA A 81 11.69 0.85 10.86
C ALA A 81 11.63 2.07 9.91
N ILE A 82 12.76 2.46 9.29
CA ILE A 82 12.77 3.57 8.30
C ILE A 82 11.90 3.23 7.09
N SER A 83 12.07 2.02 6.55
CA SER A 83 11.28 1.57 5.40
C SER A 83 9.78 1.62 5.70
N GLU A 84 9.37 1.16 6.88
CA GLU A 84 7.99 1.21 7.33
C GLU A 84 7.47 2.66 7.51
N LEU A 85 8.30 3.55 8.07
CA LEU A 85 7.95 4.96 8.20
C LEU A 85 7.74 5.64 6.84
N GLU A 86 8.66 5.45 5.90
CA GLU A 86 8.54 6.01 4.54
C GLU A 86 7.30 5.46 3.82
N ARG A 87 7.07 4.16 3.92
CA ARG A 87 5.91 3.49 3.32
C ARG A 87 4.61 3.98 3.93
N ASN A 88 4.54 4.13 5.24
CA ASN A 88 3.35 4.63 5.92
C ASN A 88 2.95 6.03 5.43
N GLN A 89 3.89 6.98 5.35
CA GLN A 89 3.62 8.33 4.82
C GLN A 89 3.10 8.28 3.38
N TYR A 90 3.75 7.48 2.55
CA TYR A 90 3.38 7.34 1.16
C TYR A 90 1.98 6.75 1.00
N VAL A 91 1.68 5.66 1.69
CA VAL A 91 0.37 4.99 1.63
C VAL A 91 -0.73 5.92 2.13
N ARG A 92 -0.52 6.66 3.24
CA ARG A 92 -1.50 7.64 3.75
C ARG A 92 -1.81 8.73 2.73
N PHE A 93 -0.78 9.37 2.20
CA PHE A 93 -0.98 10.42 1.20
C PHE A 93 -1.78 9.92 0.01
N ARG A 94 -1.44 8.75 -0.50
CA ARG A 94 -2.12 8.13 -1.64
C ARG A 94 -3.55 7.71 -1.29
N THR A 95 -3.77 7.11 -0.14
CA THR A 95 -5.12 6.75 0.32
C THR A 95 -6.01 7.97 0.38
N ASP A 96 -5.58 9.03 1.05
CA ASP A 96 -6.35 10.28 1.12
C ASP A 96 -6.66 10.82 -0.28
N PHE A 97 -5.66 10.88 -1.15
CA PHE A 97 -5.83 11.39 -2.51
C PHE A 97 -6.81 10.58 -3.34
N VAL A 98 -6.67 9.25 -3.35
CA VAL A 98 -7.53 8.35 -4.15
C VAL A 98 -8.94 8.32 -3.59
N PHE A 99 -9.10 8.28 -2.26
CA PHE A 99 -10.40 8.18 -1.62
C PHE A 99 -11.21 9.46 -1.77
N ASP A 100 -10.60 10.62 -1.62
CA ASP A 100 -11.27 11.91 -1.84
C ASP A 100 -11.80 12.06 -3.27
N ARG A 101 -11.20 11.39 -4.24
CA ARG A 101 -11.52 11.56 -5.66
C ARG A 101 -12.37 10.46 -6.26
N LEU A 102 -12.16 9.23 -5.84
CA LEU A 102 -12.83 8.08 -6.47
C LEU A 102 -13.89 7.41 -5.59
N VAL A 103 -13.68 7.38 -4.27
CA VAL A 103 -14.52 6.51 -3.43
C VAL A 103 -15.87 7.14 -3.13
N GLY A 104 -15.91 8.46 -2.88
CA GLY A 104 -17.16 9.21 -2.71
C GLY A 104 -17.99 8.76 -1.48
N MET A 105 -17.31 8.31 -0.40
CA MET A 105 -17.91 7.94 0.87
C MET A 105 -17.64 9.05 1.90
N ALA A 106 -18.65 9.35 2.74
CA ALA A 106 -18.48 10.35 3.80
C ALA A 106 -17.46 9.87 4.84
N ARG A 107 -16.50 10.73 5.22
CA ARG A 107 -15.43 10.37 6.15
C ARG A 107 -15.95 10.00 7.55
N ASP A 108 -17.03 10.61 7.98
CA ASP A 108 -17.68 10.41 9.30
C ASP A 108 -18.72 9.28 9.32
N GLY A 109 -18.88 8.56 8.21
CA GLY A 109 -19.83 7.45 8.11
C GLY A 109 -19.43 6.25 8.97
N HIS A 110 -20.45 5.50 9.39
CA HIS A 110 -20.30 4.25 10.14
C HIS A 110 -20.25 3.06 9.17
N TYR A 111 -19.07 2.68 8.76
CA TYR A 111 -18.85 1.63 7.76
C TYR A 111 -18.22 0.39 8.37
N ARG A 112 -18.42 -0.74 7.70
CA ARG A 112 -17.63 -1.95 7.89
C ARG A 112 -16.68 -2.11 6.73
N ILE A 113 -15.38 -2.05 6.99
CA ILE A 113 -14.32 -1.95 5.98
C ILE A 113 -13.40 -3.17 6.10
N LEU A 114 -13.15 -3.82 4.97
CA LEU A 114 -12.13 -4.87 4.85
C LEU A 114 -10.88 -4.31 4.18
N ASP A 115 -9.74 -4.41 4.86
CA ASP A 115 -8.41 -4.22 4.26
C ASP A 115 -7.80 -5.59 3.99
N PHE A 116 -7.92 -6.05 2.74
CA PHE A 116 -7.47 -7.39 2.33
C PHE A 116 -6.03 -7.33 1.86
N GLY A 117 -5.16 -8.17 2.45
CA GLY A 117 -3.71 -8.09 2.29
C GLY A 117 -3.12 -6.92 3.09
N CYS A 118 -3.62 -6.71 4.32
CA CYS A 118 -3.24 -5.57 5.14
C CYS A 118 -1.77 -5.58 5.59
N GLY A 119 -1.06 -6.71 5.49
CA GLY A 119 0.35 -6.86 5.86
C GLY A 119 0.65 -6.32 7.25
N THR A 120 1.67 -5.48 7.34
CA THR A 120 2.07 -4.78 8.56
C THR A 120 1.17 -3.57 8.91
N GLY A 121 0.10 -3.31 8.13
CA GLY A 121 -0.99 -2.40 8.50
C GLY A 121 -0.91 -0.97 7.98
N HIS A 122 -0.07 -0.67 6.99
CA HIS A 122 0.04 0.70 6.45
C HIS A 122 -1.26 1.23 5.84
N SER A 123 -1.93 0.39 5.04
CA SER A 123 -3.24 0.73 4.46
C SER A 123 -4.30 0.81 5.52
N LEU A 124 -4.31 -0.12 6.48
CA LEU A 124 -5.25 -0.12 7.59
C LEU A 124 -5.12 1.15 8.44
N ASP A 125 -3.89 1.57 8.77
CA ASP A 125 -3.63 2.81 9.50
C ASP A 125 -4.10 4.06 8.73
N ALA A 126 -3.87 4.09 7.42
CA ALA A 126 -4.40 5.16 6.58
C ALA A 126 -5.93 5.21 6.60
N LEU A 127 -6.59 4.04 6.49
CA LEU A 127 -8.04 3.91 6.51
C LEU A 127 -8.65 4.27 7.88
N LEU A 128 -8.00 3.88 8.99
CA LEU A 128 -8.40 4.27 10.35
C LEU A 128 -8.48 5.78 10.52
N GLY A 129 -7.53 6.48 9.94
CA GLY A 129 -7.53 7.93 9.98
C GLY A 129 -8.49 8.57 8.98
N TYR A 130 -8.76 7.92 7.85
CA TYR A 130 -9.68 8.45 6.86
C TYR A 130 -11.16 8.28 7.30
N PHE A 131 -11.49 7.15 7.96
CA PHE A 131 -12.82 6.80 8.46
C PHE A 131 -12.83 6.62 9.98
N PRO A 132 -12.87 7.69 10.77
CA PRO A 132 -12.73 7.63 12.23
C PRO A 132 -13.84 6.85 12.94
N ASN A 133 -15.02 6.71 12.31
CA ASN A 133 -16.18 6.03 12.89
C ASN A 133 -16.41 4.62 12.34
N ALA A 134 -15.55 4.15 11.44
CA ALA A 134 -15.72 2.83 10.84
C ALA A 134 -15.18 1.71 11.74
N ARG A 135 -15.66 0.48 11.48
CA ARG A 135 -15.10 -0.78 11.98
C ARG A 135 -14.33 -1.46 10.87
N PHE A 136 -13.23 -2.10 11.24
CA PHE A 136 -12.29 -2.65 10.28
C PHE A 136 -12.08 -4.15 10.49
N VAL A 137 -11.87 -4.84 9.39
CA VAL A 137 -11.29 -6.17 9.37
C VAL A 137 -10.00 -6.08 8.56
N GLY A 138 -8.87 -6.34 9.21
CA GLY A 138 -7.59 -6.50 8.53
C GLY A 138 -7.35 -7.98 8.26
N ALA A 139 -7.20 -8.36 7.00
CA ALA A 139 -7.01 -9.76 6.62
C ALA A 139 -5.70 -9.95 5.85
N ASP A 140 -4.89 -10.95 6.24
CA ASP A 140 -3.66 -11.30 5.53
C ASP A 140 -3.38 -12.81 5.64
N ILE A 141 -2.62 -13.35 4.67
CA ILE A 141 -2.12 -14.73 4.71
C ILE A 141 -0.88 -14.87 5.61
N ALA A 142 -0.12 -13.79 5.79
CA ALA A 142 1.11 -13.74 6.56
C ALA A 142 0.82 -13.49 8.05
N GLY A 143 0.64 -14.57 8.82
CA GLY A 143 0.39 -14.47 10.27
C GLY A 143 1.45 -13.64 11.01
N ARG A 144 2.73 -13.72 10.59
CA ARG A 144 3.82 -12.92 11.16
C ARG A 144 3.58 -11.41 11.02
N ASP A 145 3.07 -10.96 9.88
CA ASP A 145 2.82 -9.54 9.64
C ASP A 145 1.63 -9.04 10.50
N LEU A 146 0.61 -9.88 10.67
CA LEU A 146 -0.48 -9.62 11.60
C LEU A 146 -0.03 -9.56 13.06
N ASP A 147 0.97 -10.36 13.46
CA ASP A 147 1.54 -10.30 14.81
C ASP A 147 2.31 -9.00 15.03
N VAL A 148 3.07 -8.54 14.02
CA VAL A 148 3.70 -7.22 14.02
C VAL A 148 2.63 -6.15 14.18
N LEU A 149 1.58 -6.19 13.36
CA LEU A 149 0.48 -5.24 13.42
C LEU A 149 -0.20 -5.23 14.79
N ARG A 150 -0.55 -6.39 15.37
CA ARG A 150 -1.12 -6.49 16.73
C ARG A 150 -0.24 -5.84 17.79
N SER A 151 1.08 -5.93 17.63
CA SER A 151 2.03 -5.43 18.63
C SER A 151 2.06 -3.92 18.73
N TYR A 152 1.80 -3.18 17.65
CA TYR A 152 1.89 -1.72 17.64
C TYR A 152 0.57 -0.97 17.49
N LEU A 153 -0.55 -1.67 17.25
CA LEU A 153 -1.87 -1.03 17.25
C LEU A 153 -2.20 -0.46 18.64
N PRO A 154 -2.57 0.82 18.75
CA PRO A 154 -3.04 1.41 19.98
C PRO A 154 -4.28 0.70 20.52
N GLU A 155 -4.46 0.67 21.85
CA GLU A 155 -5.61 0.04 22.49
C GLU A 155 -6.95 0.61 21.99
N VAL A 156 -6.98 1.92 21.76
CA VAL A 156 -8.16 2.64 21.24
C VAL A 156 -8.58 2.07 19.85
N ASP A 157 -7.62 1.74 19.01
CA ASP A 157 -7.91 1.23 17.67
C ASP A 157 -8.21 -0.27 17.68
N ARG A 158 -7.66 -1.03 18.62
CA ARG A 158 -7.93 -2.47 18.78
C ARG A 158 -9.41 -2.77 18.96
N SER A 159 -10.16 -1.89 19.60
CA SER A 159 -11.61 -2.05 19.79
C SER A 159 -12.42 -1.94 18.48
N ARG A 160 -11.83 -1.40 17.43
CA ARG A 160 -12.46 -1.20 16.12
C ARG A 160 -11.91 -2.11 15.02
N ILE A 161 -10.92 -2.95 15.34
CA ILE A 161 -10.19 -3.75 14.34
C ILE A 161 -10.22 -5.22 14.73
N ASP A 162 -10.72 -6.05 13.82
CA ASP A 162 -10.60 -7.49 13.86
C ASP A 162 -9.48 -7.92 12.90
N LEU A 163 -8.46 -8.65 13.38
CA LEU A 163 -7.38 -9.17 12.56
C LEU A 163 -7.58 -10.65 12.27
N VAL A 164 -7.68 -11.00 11.00
CA VAL A 164 -8.00 -12.35 10.52
C VAL A 164 -6.87 -12.89 9.66
N GLN A 165 -6.28 -14.03 10.07
CA GLN A 165 -5.35 -14.74 9.20
C GLN A 165 -6.10 -15.60 8.20
N ILE A 166 -5.92 -15.34 6.92
CA ILE A 166 -6.49 -16.11 5.82
C ILE A 166 -5.55 -17.28 5.52
N GLN A 167 -6.02 -18.51 5.64
CA GLN A 167 -5.21 -19.70 5.34
C GLN A 167 -5.14 -19.99 3.83
N ASP A 168 -6.21 -19.66 3.11
CA ASP A 168 -6.33 -19.87 1.67
C ASP A 168 -7.08 -18.68 1.06
N SER A 169 -6.46 -17.98 0.12
CA SER A 169 -7.07 -16.84 -0.57
C SER A 169 -8.34 -17.20 -1.37
N ALA A 170 -8.54 -18.49 -1.67
CA ALA A 170 -9.75 -18.98 -2.33
C ALA A 170 -10.90 -19.30 -1.35
N LYS A 171 -10.63 -19.34 -0.04
CA LYS A 171 -11.61 -19.68 1.00
C LYS A 171 -11.65 -18.58 2.05
N LEU A 172 -12.61 -17.68 1.89
CA LEU A 172 -12.79 -16.54 2.79
C LEU A 172 -13.85 -16.80 3.89
N ASP A 173 -14.03 -18.06 4.29
CA ASP A 173 -15.06 -18.47 5.27
C ASP A 173 -14.88 -17.80 6.64
N GLN A 174 -13.64 -17.36 6.94
CA GLN A 174 -13.32 -16.62 8.17
C GLN A 174 -13.80 -15.14 8.13
N LEU A 175 -14.23 -14.65 6.98
CA LEU A 175 -14.73 -13.28 6.81
C LEU A 175 -16.26 -13.30 6.81
N ASP A 176 -16.84 -13.07 7.96
CA ASP A 176 -18.30 -13.02 8.12
C ASP A 176 -18.90 -11.71 7.60
N GLY A 177 -20.15 -11.80 7.11
CA GLY A 177 -20.98 -10.65 6.73
C GLY A 177 -20.54 -9.91 5.48
N SER A 178 -21.11 -8.72 5.29
CA SER A 178 -20.85 -7.84 4.16
C SER A 178 -20.04 -6.62 4.57
N PHE A 179 -19.38 -6.00 3.58
CA PHE A 179 -18.53 -4.83 3.76
C PHE A 179 -19.01 -3.67 2.90
N ASP A 180 -19.01 -2.47 3.45
CA ASP A 180 -19.31 -1.23 2.71
C ASP A 180 -18.13 -0.83 1.80
N LEU A 181 -16.92 -1.21 2.21
CA LEU A 181 -15.70 -0.98 1.45
C LEU A 181 -14.75 -2.16 1.62
N ILE A 182 -14.17 -2.61 0.51
CA ILE A 182 -13.06 -3.57 0.46
C ILE A 182 -11.89 -2.90 -0.22
N ASN A 183 -10.75 -2.86 0.45
CA ASN A 183 -9.51 -2.26 -0.03
C ASN A 183 -8.46 -3.33 -0.30
N LEU A 184 -7.80 -3.24 -1.46
CA LEU A 184 -6.62 -4.02 -1.82
C LEU A 184 -5.51 -3.04 -2.21
N ASN A 185 -4.59 -2.78 -1.30
CA ASN A 185 -3.45 -1.90 -1.55
C ASN A 185 -2.18 -2.71 -1.79
N ALA A 186 -1.62 -2.65 -3.01
CA ALA A 186 -0.44 -3.42 -3.41
C ALA A 186 -0.59 -4.94 -3.15
N VAL A 187 -1.73 -5.52 -3.52
CA VAL A 187 -2.06 -6.93 -3.29
C VAL A 187 -2.32 -7.67 -4.59
N PHE A 188 -3.09 -7.08 -5.50
CA PHE A 188 -3.61 -7.78 -6.67
C PHE A 188 -2.49 -8.31 -7.58
N GLU A 189 -1.39 -7.58 -7.70
CA GLU A 189 -0.21 -7.97 -8.48
C GLU A 189 0.48 -9.23 -7.96
N HIS A 190 0.38 -9.50 -6.66
CA HIS A 190 1.00 -10.66 -6.01
C HIS A 190 0.18 -11.94 -6.09
N LEU A 191 -1.10 -11.81 -6.49
CA LEU A 191 -1.98 -12.95 -6.71
C LEU A 191 -1.65 -13.64 -8.04
N LEU A 192 -1.60 -14.96 -8.03
CA LEU A 192 -1.50 -15.74 -9.25
C LEU A 192 -2.77 -15.59 -10.09
N PRO A 193 -2.71 -15.74 -11.44
CA PRO A 193 -3.88 -15.56 -12.29
C PRO A 193 -5.09 -16.43 -11.91
N ALA A 194 -4.86 -17.66 -11.38
CA ALA A 194 -5.94 -18.50 -10.88
C ALA A 194 -6.58 -17.93 -9.62
N GLU A 195 -5.77 -17.38 -8.70
CA GLU A 195 -6.23 -16.77 -7.45
C GLU A 195 -7.00 -15.48 -7.70
N ARG A 196 -6.57 -14.64 -8.67
CA ARG A 196 -7.33 -13.44 -9.07
C ARG A 196 -8.75 -13.80 -9.48
N ARG A 197 -8.90 -14.88 -10.27
CA ARG A 197 -10.21 -15.37 -10.75
C ARG A 197 -11.08 -16.01 -9.68
N SER A 198 -10.52 -16.52 -8.60
CA SER A 198 -11.30 -17.06 -7.47
C SER A 198 -11.57 -16.01 -6.39
N LEU A 199 -10.57 -15.21 -6.06
CA LEU A 199 -10.64 -14.26 -4.95
C LEU A 199 -11.53 -13.05 -5.26
N LEU A 200 -11.34 -12.42 -6.43
CA LEU A 200 -12.04 -11.17 -6.72
C LEU A 200 -13.57 -11.33 -6.77
N PRO A 201 -14.12 -12.40 -7.39
CA PRO A 201 -15.55 -12.68 -7.32
C PRO A 201 -16.05 -12.91 -5.88
N GLU A 202 -15.23 -13.56 -5.04
CA GLU A 202 -15.59 -13.83 -3.65
C GLU A 202 -15.65 -12.56 -2.81
N LEU A 203 -14.67 -11.67 -2.98
CA LEU A 203 -14.68 -10.35 -2.36
C LEU A 203 -15.86 -9.51 -2.86
N TRP A 204 -16.15 -9.56 -4.16
CA TRP A 204 -17.29 -8.86 -4.75
C TRP A 204 -18.64 -9.32 -4.18
N ARG A 205 -18.82 -10.62 -3.96
CA ARG A 205 -20.04 -11.15 -3.32
C ARG A 205 -20.22 -10.61 -1.89
N ARG A 206 -19.12 -10.43 -1.15
CA ARG A 206 -19.13 -9.89 0.23
C ARG A 206 -19.29 -8.38 0.29
N LEU A 207 -19.24 -7.70 -0.84
CA LEU A 207 -19.47 -6.27 -0.90
C LEU A 207 -20.97 -5.99 -0.75
N ALA A 208 -21.34 -5.06 0.12
CA ALA A 208 -22.71 -4.59 0.29
C ALA A 208 -23.21 -3.91 -0.98
N ASN A 209 -24.53 -3.77 -1.12
CA ASN A 209 -25.12 -2.96 -2.17
C ASN A 209 -24.64 -1.50 -2.02
N ASN A 210 -24.27 -0.87 -3.13
CA ASN A 210 -23.60 0.43 -3.15
C ASN A 210 -22.25 0.46 -2.44
N GLY A 211 -21.69 -0.70 -2.08
CA GLY A 211 -20.34 -0.81 -1.53
C GLY A 211 -19.25 -0.52 -2.58
N ARG A 212 -18.04 -0.30 -2.10
CA ARG A 212 -16.87 0.06 -2.92
C ARG A 212 -15.78 -1.00 -2.82
N LEU A 213 -15.27 -1.43 -3.98
CA LEU A 213 -14.04 -2.23 -4.10
C LEU A 213 -12.94 -1.32 -4.64
N VAL A 214 -11.88 -1.13 -3.88
CA VAL A 214 -10.77 -0.23 -4.21
C VAL A 214 -9.49 -1.04 -4.39
N LEU A 215 -8.82 -0.87 -5.53
CA LEU A 215 -7.53 -1.49 -5.83
C LEU A 215 -6.52 -0.36 -6.13
N THR A 216 -5.47 -0.32 -5.34
CA THR A 216 -4.44 0.71 -5.45
C THR A 216 -3.04 0.10 -5.53
N GLU A 217 -2.10 0.85 -6.09
CA GLU A 217 -0.68 0.49 -6.19
C GLU A 217 -0.39 -0.78 -7.00
N THR A 218 -1.31 -1.23 -7.82
CA THR A 218 -1.06 -2.35 -8.73
C THR A 218 -0.30 -1.87 -9.97
N PRO A 219 0.90 -2.42 -10.28
CA PRO A 219 1.63 -2.06 -11.50
C PRO A 219 0.79 -2.30 -12.75
N TRP A 220 0.82 -1.35 -13.68
CA TRP A 220 0.08 -1.54 -14.91
C TRP A 220 0.80 -2.48 -15.88
N ARG A 221 0.11 -3.54 -16.30
CA ARG A 221 0.61 -4.62 -17.16
C ARG A 221 1.30 -4.13 -18.43
N TRP A 222 0.82 -3.05 -19.02
CA TRP A 222 1.29 -2.53 -20.29
C TRP A 222 2.22 -1.30 -20.17
N PHE A 223 2.68 -0.99 -18.96
CA PHE A 223 3.68 0.05 -18.81
C PHE A 223 5.03 -0.43 -19.38
N PRO A 224 5.73 0.42 -20.19
CA PRO A 224 6.95 -0.02 -20.89
C PRO A 224 8.10 -0.42 -19.96
N ILE A 225 8.12 0.09 -18.74
CA ILE A 225 9.11 -0.26 -17.73
C ILE A 225 8.41 -1.08 -16.64
N GLU A 226 8.93 -2.25 -16.34
CA GLU A 226 8.44 -3.01 -15.18
C GLU A 226 8.97 -2.31 -13.91
N THR A 227 8.08 -1.63 -13.16
CA THR A 227 8.44 -0.72 -12.08
C THR A 227 8.46 -1.37 -10.71
N HIS A 228 7.92 -2.57 -10.56
CA HIS A 228 7.67 -3.18 -9.25
C HIS A 228 8.82 -4.09 -8.79
N THR A 229 9.39 -4.87 -9.69
CA THR A 229 10.35 -5.93 -9.31
C THR A 229 11.73 -5.76 -9.91
N THR A 230 11.84 -5.54 -11.21
CA THR A 230 13.11 -5.59 -11.93
C THR A 230 13.62 -4.24 -12.41
N SER A 231 12.76 -3.25 -12.49
CA SER A 231 13.01 -1.94 -13.09
C SER A 231 13.53 -2.02 -14.54
N ARG A 232 13.20 -3.13 -15.26
CA ARG A 232 13.68 -3.36 -16.62
C ARG A 232 12.66 -2.91 -17.67
N PRO A 233 13.14 -2.28 -18.76
CA PRO A 233 12.26 -1.92 -19.87
C PRO A 233 11.78 -3.18 -20.62
N LEU A 234 10.58 -3.10 -21.16
CA LEU A 234 9.95 -4.04 -22.08
C LEU A 234 9.75 -5.49 -21.56
N ILE A 235 10.15 -5.81 -20.33
CA ILE A 235 10.01 -7.16 -19.76
C ILE A 235 8.54 -7.63 -19.73
N ASN A 236 7.63 -6.68 -19.57
CA ASN A 236 6.20 -6.94 -19.55
C ASN A 236 5.65 -7.51 -20.89
N TYR A 237 6.34 -7.28 -21.99
CA TYR A 237 5.94 -7.71 -23.33
C TYR A 237 6.61 -9.02 -23.75
N LEU A 238 7.63 -9.48 -23.02
CA LEU A 238 8.35 -10.71 -23.35
C LEU A 238 7.51 -11.96 -23.03
N PRO A 239 7.66 -13.04 -23.80
CA PRO A 239 7.20 -14.36 -23.37
C PRO A 239 7.76 -14.75 -22.01
N ASP A 240 7.00 -15.52 -21.22
CA ASP A 240 7.32 -15.82 -19.81
C ASP A 240 8.73 -16.37 -19.60
N ARG A 241 9.19 -17.26 -20.47
CA ARG A 241 10.55 -17.82 -20.39
C ARG A 241 11.64 -16.76 -20.55
N LEU A 242 11.45 -15.81 -21.46
CA LEU A 242 12.39 -14.72 -21.70
C LEU A 242 12.31 -13.68 -20.57
N ALA A 243 11.12 -13.34 -20.11
CA ALA A 243 10.92 -12.45 -18.98
C ALA A 243 11.61 -13.01 -17.71
N LEU A 244 11.46 -14.32 -17.46
CA LEU A 244 12.15 -14.99 -16.34
C LEU A 244 13.67 -14.92 -16.48
N ALA A 245 14.19 -15.16 -17.69
CA ALA A 245 15.65 -15.10 -17.93
C ALA A 245 16.20 -13.68 -17.68
N VAL A 246 15.45 -12.63 -18.07
CA VAL A 246 15.82 -11.24 -17.80
C VAL A 246 15.71 -10.93 -16.30
N ALA A 247 14.67 -11.39 -15.64
CA ALA A 247 14.48 -11.19 -14.18
C ALA A 247 15.61 -11.80 -13.37
N ARG A 248 16.03 -13.03 -13.68
CA ARG A 248 17.18 -13.71 -13.03
C ARG A 248 18.49 -12.93 -13.19
N ARG A 249 18.66 -12.18 -14.28
CA ARG A 249 19.85 -11.36 -14.56
C ARG A 249 19.72 -9.91 -14.04
N SER A 250 18.61 -9.55 -13.47
CA SER A 250 18.38 -8.16 -13.01
C SER A 250 19.24 -7.74 -11.81
N GLY A 251 19.80 -8.71 -11.08
CA GLY A 251 20.52 -8.48 -9.82
C GLY A 251 19.62 -8.40 -8.59
N HIS A 252 18.28 -8.38 -8.78
CA HIS A 252 17.30 -8.38 -7.68
C HIS A 252 16.95 -9.80 -7.23
N TYR A 253 17.10 -10.78 -8.11
CA TYR A 253 16.75 -12.18 -7.87
C TYR A 253 17.91 -13.12 -8.19
N GLY A 254 17.94 -14.26 -7.49
CA GLY A 254 18.91 -15.31 -7.76
C GLY A 254 18.53 -16.21 -8.95
N PRO A 255 19.42 -17.16 -9.33
CA PRO A 255 19.18 -18.11 -10.40
C PRO A 255 17.98 -19.03 -10.13
N ASP A 256 17.63 -19.25 -8.87
CA ASP A 256 16.56 -20.14 -8.44
C ASP A 256 15.15 -19.53 -8.56
N LEU A 257 15.02 -18.27 -9.02
CA LEU A 257 13.74 -17.64 -9.26
C LEU A 257 12.91 -18.48 -10.23
N THR A 258 11.76 -18.97 -9.79
CA THR A 258 10.77 -19.64 -10.65
C THR A 258 9.81 -18.62 -11.25
N TRP A 259 9.09 -18.99 -12.31
CA TRP A 259 8.07 -18.10 -12.89
C TRP A 259 6.92 -17.82 -11.90
N THR A 260 6.49 -18.84 -11.18
CA THR A 260 5.46 -18.69 -10.14
C THR A 260 5.91 -17.70 -9.05
N LEU A 261 7.16 -17.79 -8.62
CA LEU A 261 7.70 -16.86 -7.63
C LEU A 261 7.84 -15.44 -8.20
N ALA A 262 8.23 -15.29 -9.46
CA ALA A 262 8.28 -14.01 -10.15
C ALA A 262 6.90 -13.34 -10.22
N LEU A 263 5.85 -14.13 -10.51
CA LEU A 263 4.46 -13.65 -10.47
C LEU A 263 4.04 -13.24 -9.05
N ARG A 264 4.42 -14.02 -8.03
CA ARG A 264 4.21 -13.66 -6.62
C ARG A 264 4.90 -12.35 -6.21
N HIS A 265 5.98 -12.01 -6.88
CA HIS A 265 6.63 -10.72 -6.71
C HIS A 265 6.02 -9.59 -7.57
N GLY A 266 4.95 -9.84 -8.31
CA GLY A 266 4.20 -8.83 -9.04
C GLY A 266 4.76 -8.46 -10.42
N ILE A 267 5.67 -9.26 -11.01
CA ILE A 267 6.39 -8.93 -12.26
C ILE A 267 5.48 -8.56 -13.44
N ARG A 268 4.25 -9.03 -13.46
CA ARG A 268 3.31 -8.79 -14.58
C ARG A 268 2.30 -7.68 -14.29
N GLY A 269 2.15 -7.28 -13.02
CA GLY A 269 1.11 -6.35 -12.64
C GLY A 269 -0.29 -6.80 -13.08
N ALA A 270 -1.17 -5.85 -13.43
CA ALA A 270 -2.52 -6.12 -13.90
C ALA A 270 -3.06 -5.04 -14.84
N THR A 271 -4.26 -5.27 -15.37
CA THR A 271 -5.04 -4.28 -16.11
C THR A 271 -6.43 -4.10 -15.47
N VAL A 272 -7.04 -2.94 -15.69
CA VAL A 272 -8.43 -2.68 -15.26
C VAL A 272 -9.39 -3.68 -15.91
N ALA A 273 -9.17 -4.00 -17.20
CA ALA A 273 -9.99 -4.97 -17.92
C ALA A 273 -9.92 -6.38 -17.31
N GLU A 274 -8.73 -6.80 -16.83
CA GLU A 274 -8.57 -8.07 -16.11
C GLU A 274 -9.36 -8.05 -14.78
N MET A 275 -9.29 -6.96 -14.04
CA MET A 275 -10.02 -6.80 -12.77
C MET A 275 -11.53 -6.89 -13.01
N ILE A 276 -12.05 -6.15 -13.99
CA ILE A 276 -13.48 -6.19 -14.36
C ILE A 276 -13.88 -7.61 -14.77
N ALA A 277 -13.11 -8.27 -15.63
CA ALA A 277 -13.41 -9.63 -16.08
C ALA A 277 -13.42 -10.65 -14.92
N CYS A 278 -12.58 -10.47 -13.91
CA CYS A 278 -12.63 -11.29 -12.70
C CYS A 278 -13.91 -11.03 -11.88
N ILE A 279 -14.34 -9.76 -11.76
CA ILE A 279 -15.55 -9.40 -11.02
C ILE A 279 -16.81 -9.87 -11.78
N ASP A 280 -16.89 -9.70 -13.11
CA ASP A 280 -18.03 -10.09 -13.93
C ASP A 280 -18.42 -11.56 -13.77
N ALA A 281 -17.45 -12.43 -13.42
CA ALA A 281 -17.72 -13.82 -13.10
C ALA A 281 -18.62 -14.03 -11.86
N ALA A 282 -18.85 -13.00 -11.04
CA ALA A 282 -19.59 -13.09 -9.77
C ALA A 282 -21.04 -12.60 -9.82
N ALA A 283 -21.52 -12.13 -10.94
CA ALA A 283 -22.83 -11.47 -11.14
C ALA A 283 -22.99 -10.13 -10.37
N GLY A 284 -23.79 -9.25 -10.89
CA GLY A 284 -24.06 -7.91 -10.36
C GLY A 284 -23.53 -6.81 -11.27
N THR A 285 -24.15 -5.63 -11.20
CA THR A 285 -23.75 -4.52 -12.06
C THR A 285 -22.52 -3.82 -11.47
N ILE A 286 -21.44 -3.78 -12.27
CA ILE A 286 -20.18 -3.13 -11.93
C ILE A 286 -20.20 -1.72 -12.52
N ARG A 287 -19.94 -0.73 -11.70
CA ARG A 287 -19.66 0.63 -12.14
C ARG A 287 -18.25 1.04 -11.71
N GLN A 288 -17.36 1.22 -12.65
CA GLN A 288 -16.07 1.85 -12.37
C GLN A 288 -16.30 3.31 -11.97
N LEU A 289 -15.75 3.72 -10.85
CA LEU A 289 -15.84 5.07 -10.36
C LEU A 289 -14.78 5.93 -11.05
N THR A 290 -15.19 7.12 -11.46
CA THR A 290 -14.33 8.13 -12.10
C THR A 290 -14.55 9.47 -11.42
N SER A 291 -13.58 10.36 -11.57
CA SER A 291 -13.65 11.72 -11.03
C SER A 291 -13.71 12.72 -12.19
N ASP A 292 -14.49 13.76 -12.01
CA ASP A 292 -14.55 14.88 -12.96
C ASP A 292 -13.42 15.91 -12.71
N GLN A 293 -12.65 15.73 -11.63
CA GLN A 293 -11.56 16.65 -11.31
C GLN A 293 -10.37 16.46 -12.25
N PRO A 294 -9.74 17.55 -12.73
CA PRO A 294 -8.63 17.48 -13.69
C PRO A 294 -7.43 16.66 -13.22
N ASP A 295 -7.20 16.60 -11.90
CA ASP A 295 -6.11 15.88 -11.25
C ASP A 295 -6.38 14.38 -11.01
N SER A 296 -7.51 13.89 -11.44
CA SER A 296 -7.92 12.51 -11.18
C SER A 296 -8.85 11.90 -12.23
N ARG A 297 -9.00 12.54 -13.39
CA ARG A 297 -9.91 12.08 -14.47
C ARG A 297 -9.49 10.76 -15.14
N ASP A 298 -8.22 10.40 -15.05
CA ASP A 298 -7.70 9.15 -15.60
C ASP A 298 -6.51 8.60 -14.77
N LEU A 299 -6.05 7.39 -15.12
CA LEU A 299 -4.97 6.71 -14.39
C LEU A 299 -3.66 7.49 -14.37
N LEU A 300 -3.34 8.26 -15.42
CA LEU A 300 -2.11 9.03 -15.48
C LEU A 300 -2.15 10.21 -14.49
N GLU A 301 -3.28 10.91 -14.42
CA GLU A 301 -3.48 12.00 -13.45
C GLU A 301 -3.50 11.45 -12.01
N LEU A 302 -4.23 10.35 -11.79
CA LEU A 302 -4.25 9.67 -10.48
C LEU A 302 -2.85 9.22 -10.03
N TRP A 303 -2.03 8.75 -10.96
CA TRP A 303 -0.63 8.41 -10.65
C TRP A 303 0.15 9.67 -10.30
N TRP A 304 0.14 10.70 -11.14
CA TRP A 304 0.97 11.88 -10.96
C TRP A 304 0.62 12.63 -9.68
N TRP A 305 -0.63 12.98 -9.51
CA TRP A 305 -1.07 13.78 -8.36
C TRP A 305 -1.15 12.96 -7.05
N GLY A 306 -1.29 11.63 -7.14
CA GLY A 306 -1.22 10.71 -6.00
C GLY A 306 0.21 10.43 -5.52
N GLU A 307 1.25 11.02 -6.11
CA GLU A 307 2.63 10.87 -5.67
C GLU A 307 3.00 11.93 -4.62
N SER A 308 3.52 11.49 -3.49
CA SER A 308 3.98 12.39 -2.43
C SER A 308 5.29 13.12 -2.77
N ARG A 309 6.05 12.62 -3.74
CA ARG A 309 7.34 13.19 -4.18
C ARG A 309 7.46 13.20 -5.70
N HIS A 310 7.60 14.40 -6.28
CA HIS A 310 7.81 14.61 -7.71
C HIS A 310 9.30 14.75 -8.03
N THR A 311 9.96 13.63 -8.34
CA THR A 311 11.34 13.69 -8.81
C THR A 311 11.41 14.21 -10.25
N ARG A 312 12.57 14.74 -10.67
CA ARG A 312 12.79 15.20 -12.05
C ARG A 312 12.49 14.10 -13.08
N GLN A 313 12.85 12.84 -12.78
CA GLN A 313 12.58 11.72 -13.65
C GLN A 313 11.08 11.42 -13.78
N LYS A 314 10.32 11.45 -12.67
CA LYS A 314 8.86 11.30 -12.69
C LYS A 314 8.19 12.44 -13.45
N ALA A 315 8.67 13.67 -13.30
CA ALA A 315 8.14 14.83 -14.02
C ALA A 315 8.34 14.70 -15.55
N LEU A 316 9.52 14.26 -15.99
CA LEU A 316 9.78 14.00 -17.41
C LEU A 316 8.92 12.86 -17.95
N ALA A 317 8.75 11.79 -17.17
CA ALA A 317 7.88 10.68 -17.54
C ALA A 317 6.42 11.16 -17.68
N TYR A 318 5.90 11.91 -16.71
CA TYR A 318 4.54 12.47 -16.77
C TYR A 318 4.34 13.38 -18.00
N GLN A 319 5.30 14.26 -18.32
CA GLN A 319 5.24 15.14 -19.50
C GLN A 319 5.18 14.31 -20.80
N GLY A 320 6.06 13.31 -20.93
CA GLY A 320 6.07 12.42 -22.09
C GLY A 320 4.78 11.62 -22.24
N LEU A 321 4.26 11.04 -21.15
CA LEU A 321 3.01 10.30 -21.15
C LEU A 321 1.79 11.21 -21.42
N SER A 322 1.78 12.42 -20.89
CA SER A 322 0.74 13.42 -21.15
C SER A 322 0.73 13.85 -22.62
N TRP A 323 1.90 14.00 -23.22
CA TRP A 323 2.03 14.29 -24.64
C TRP A 323 1.53 13.12 -25.50
N LEU A 324 1.93 11.87 -25.17
CA LEU A 324 1.41 10.66 -25.83
C LEU A 324 -0.12 10.60 -25.76
N ARG A 325 -0.71 10.82 -24.59
CA ARG A 325 -2.16 10.87 -24.39
C ARG A 325 -2.84 11.92 -25.31
N ARG A 326 -2.27 13.13 -25.39
CA ARG A 326 -2.82 14.20 -26.25
C ARG A 326 -2.81 13.84 -27.74
N LEU A 327 -1.78 13.13 -28.20
CA LEU A 327 -1.64 12.76 -29.60
C LEU A 327 -2.48 11.54 -29.99
N THR A 328 -2.58 10.56 -29.11
CA THR A 328 -3.13 9.22 -29.45
C THR A 328 -4.43 8.89 -28.73
N GLY A 329 -4.79 9.65 -27.70
CA GLY A 329 -5.88 9.31 -26.76
C GLY A 329 -5.54 8.18 -25.80
N LEU A 330 -4.35 7.56 -25.88
CA LEU A 330 -3.95 6.45 -25.01
C LEU A 330 -3.53 6.97 -23.65
N VAL A 331 -4.21 6.47 -22.59
CA VAL A 331 -3.82 6.70 -21.21
C VAL A 331 -2.85 5.62 -20.79
N VAL A 332 -1.64 5.99 -20.44
CA VAL A 332 -0.57 5.10 -19.96
C VAL A 332 -0.13 5.57 -18.60
N SER A 333 -0.10 4.66 -17.62
CA SER A 333 0.28 4.96 -16.23
C SER A 333 1.20 3.85 -15.69
N PRO A 334 2.18 4.16 -14.82
CA PRO A 334 2.95 3.13 -14.13
C PRO A 334 2.12 2.25 -13.20
N TRP A 335 1.08 2.83 -12.58
CA TRP A 335 0.24 2.18 -11.56
C TRP A 335 -1.24 2.28 -11.89
N VAL A 336 -1.97 1.27 -11.49
CA VAL A 336 -3.44 1.26 -11.52
C VAL A 336 -3.95 1.61 -10.14
N ASN A 337 -4.78 2.67 -10.09
CA ASN A 337 -5.58 3.05 -8.92
C ASN A 337 -7.02 3.16 -9.40
N VAL A 338 -7.89 2.25 -8.95
CA VAL A 338 -9.28 2.18 -9.40
C VAL A 338 -10.22 1.88 -8.25
N ALA A 339 -11.44 2.32 -8.39
CA ALA A 339 -12.53 1.97 -7.49
C ALA A 339 -13.74 1.52 -8.32
N PHE A 340 -14.40 0.48 -7.84
CA PHE A 340 -15.63 -0.07 -8.42
C PHE A 340 -16.76 0.02 -7.41
N CYS A 341 -17.95 0.34 -7.87
CA CYS A 341 -19.17 0.34 -7.08
C CYS A 341 -20.05 -0.84 -7.50
N LYS A 342 -20.53 -1.58 -6.52
CA LYS A 342 -21.56 -2.61 -6.73
C LYS A 342 -22.91 -1.91 -6.71
N THR A 343 -23.54 -1.81 -7.88
CA THR A 343 -24.90 -1.26 -7.96
C THR A 343 -25.91 -2.41 -7.87
N SER A 344 -27.00 -2.21 -7.12
CA SER A 344 -28.16 -3.09 -7.19
C SER A 344 -28.73 -3.03 -8.61
N GLU A 345 -29.13 -4.17 -9.17
CA GLU A 345 -29.99 -4.18 -10.34
C GLU A 345 -31.26 -3.36 -10.00
N ALA A 346 -31.57 -2.39 -10.86
CA ALA A 346 -32.77 -1.57 -10.72
C ALA A 346 -34.02 -2.38 -11.07
#